data_b08ebf494da2f0d7b30424316a372a51
#
_entry.id   b08ebf494da2f0d7b30424316a372a51
#
_cell.length_a   1.000
_cell.length_b   1.000
_cell.length_c   1.000
_cell.angle_alpha   90.00
_cell.angle_beta   90.00
_cell.angle_gamma   90.00
#
_symmetry.space_group_name_H-M   'P 1'
#
loop_
_entity.id
_entity.type
_entity.pdbx_description
1 polymer ?
#
loop_
_entity_poly.entity_id
_entity_poly.type
_entity_poly.pdbx_seq_one_letter_code
_entity_poly.pdbx_strand_id
1 'polypeptide(L)'
;MTRNHPQPSRRTVLGSAAAAAFTLVTGTGTARATGPRAGWPEDFPLPDGWLPEGITIGARPYAYFGSRANGGVYRADLRTGEGRVLYEGAAGLASIGLKLDRDGLLYVAGGGGGTARVVDARTGGLVATHRLTAATGHFVNDVVLLGDRAWFTDSREAVLYGVPRGRRGTVRALPLTGDWEQLPDVNNANGVVGTPDGRGLIVVKSTPGELYRVDLRTGRATRIALSGAEDVVNGDGLLRLGRTLYVVQNRLNKVTVFELDPGVTKATLRRTITDPRFDVPTTAARFGDRLYLVNARFTSPQTPETTFSAVAVPL
;
A
#
# COMPACT_ATOMS: atom_id res chain seq x y z
N MET A 1 66.44 -58.16 -5.50
CA MET A 1 67.71 -57.55 -5.06
C MET A 1 67.35 -56.33 -4.30
N THR A 2 67.22 -56.53 -3.06
CA THR A 2 68.08 -56.21 -1.91
C THR A 2 68.61 -54.77 -1.85
N ARG A 3 68.22 -54.11 -0.76
CA ARG A 3 68.97 -53.31 0.18
C ARG A 3 68.45 -51.87 0.26
N ASN A 4 68.09 -51.36 1.36
CA ASN A 4 68.35 -51.33 2.78
C ASN A 4 68.19 -49.90 3.26
N HIS A 5 67.50 -49.77 4.39
CA HIS A 5 67.41 -48.55 5.22
C HIS A 5 68.80 -48.08 5.76
N PRO A 6 68.95 -46.85 6.29
CA PRO A 6 68.55 -46.63 7.68
C PRO A 6 67.98 -45.27 8.01
N GLN A 7 67.17 -45.22 9.10
CA GLN A 7 67.00 -44.11 10.01
C GLN A 7 68.28 -43.89 10.84
N PRO A 8 68.57 -42.70 11.48
CA PRO A 8 67.91 -42.23 12.68
C PRO A 8 67.90 -40.68 12.78
N SER A 9 67.30 -39.96 13.68
CA SER A 9 67.35 -39.80 15.12
C SER A 9 66.53 -38.56 15.55
N ARG A 10 66.02 -38.68 16.74
CA ARG A 10 65.24 -37.65 17.47
C ARG A 10 66.11 -36.41 17.83
N ARG A 11 65.51 -35.21 17.65
CA ARG A 11 65.79 -34.07 18.53
C ARG A 11 64.50 -33.26 18.75
N THR A 12 64.06 -33.25 19.97
CA THR A 12 62.99 -32.48 20.57
C THR A 12 63.35 -30.99 20.55
N VAL A 13 62.48 -30.16 19.99
CA VAL A 13 62.48 -28.69 20.27
C VAL A 13 61.07 -28.32 20.61
N LEU A 14 60.88 -27.91 21.86
CA LEU A 14 59.68 -27.25 22.34
C LEU A 14 59.56 -25.88 21.69
N GLY A 15 58.49 -25.65 20.96
CA GLY A 15 58.11 -24.34 20.43
C GLY A 15 56.64 -24.08 20.72
N SER A 16 56.42 -23.12 21.59
CA SER A 16 55.09 -22.66 22.06
C SER A 16 54.27 -22.18 20.87
N ALA A 17 53.16 -22.85 20.55
CA ALA A 17 52.18 -22.41 19.58
C ALA A 17 51.10 -21.59 20.32
N ALA A 18 51.11 -20.29 20.14
CA ALA A 18 50.01 -19.42 20.51
C ALA A 18 48.85 -19.66 19.51
N ALA A 19 47.78 -20.27 19.98
CA ALA A 19 46.52 -20.40 19.20
C ALA A 19 45.80 -19.08 19.21
N ALA A 20 45.85 -18.36 18.09
CA ALA A 20 44.96 -17.26 17.83
C ALA A 20 43.56 -17.81 17.40
N ALA A 21 42.61 -17.76 18.32
CA ALA A 21 41.21 -18.06 18.02
C ALA A 21 40.62 -16.91 17.20
N PHE A 22 40.48 -17.09 15.93
CA PHE A 22 39.62 -16.23 15.08
C PHE A 22 38.18 -16.58 15.35
N THR A 23 37.48 -15.80 16.16
CA THR A 23 36.03 -15.80 16.24
C THR A 23 35.49 -15.12 15.01
N LEU A 24 35.00 -15.91 14.04
CA LEU A 24 34.13 -15.44 12.96
C LEU A 24 32.81 -15.03 13.59
N VAL A 25 32.64 -13.72 13.85
CA VAL A 25 31.32 -13.13 14.10
C VAL A 25 30.62 -13.04 12.75
N THR A 26 29.81 -14.06 12.42
CA THR A 26 28.83 -13.96 11.34
C THR A 26 27.70 -13.04 11.83
N GLY A 27 27.91 -11.75 11.71
CA GLY A 27 26.85 -10.78 11.87
C GLY A 27 25.89 -10.88 10.71
N THR A 28 24.81 -11.66 10.85
CA THR A 28 23.63 -11.50 10.01
C THR A 28 22.99 -10.17 10.34
N GLY A 29 23.52 -9.11 9.77
CA GLY A 29 22.91 -7.79 9.81
C GLY A 29 21.61 -7.83 9.03
N THR A 30 20.50 -8.11 9.70
CA THR A 30 19.19 -7.72 9.20
C THR A 30 19.23 -6.21 9.06
N ALA A 31 19.25 -5.73 7.80
CA ALA A 31 19.08 -4.31 7.52
C ALA A 31 17.71 -3.90 8.09
N ARG A 32 17.70 -3.40 9.30
CA ARG A 32 16.55 -2.73 9.88
C ARG A 32 16.30 -1.49 9.03
N ALA A 33 15.17 -1.45 8.34
CA ALA A 33 14.70 -0.20 7.76
C ALA A 33 14.72 0.84 8.88
N THR A 34 15.55 1.86 8.73
CA THR A 34 15.63 2.95 9.69
C THR A 34 14.30 3.68 9.65
N GLY A 35 13.48 3.52 10.71
CA GLY A 35 12.23 4.25 10.88
C GLY A 35 12.45 5.76 10.95
N PRO A 36 11.38 6.56 10.96
CA PRO A 36 11.47 8.00 11.14
C PRO A 36 12.29 8.34 12.37
N ARG A 37 13.22 9.27 12.22
CA ARG A 37 14.01 9.80 13.33
C ARG A 37 13.28 10.97 13.98
N ALA A 38 13.57 11.26 15.25
CA ALA A 38 13.13 12.51 15.86
C ALA A 38 13.55 13.69 14.98
N GLY A 39 12.58 14.56 14.62
CA GLY A 39 12.81 15.73 13.76
C GLY A 39 12.33 15.59 12.30
N TRP A 40 11.81 14.43 11.88
CA TRP A 40 11.12 14.36 10.59
C TRP A 40 9.77 15.09 10.68
N PRO A 41 9.34 15.80 9.60
CA PRO A 41 8.08 16.52 9.63
C PRO A 41 6.91 15.57 9.86
N GLU A 42 5.94 16.03 10.65
CA GLU A 42 4.69 15.32 10.92
C GLU A 42 3.53 15.85 10.07
N ASP A 43 3.74 16.97 9.44
CA ASP A 43 2.86 17.59 8.47
C ASP A 43 3.72 18.25 7.39
N PHE A 44 3.38 18.02 6.13
CA PHE A 44 4.10 18.63 5.02
C PHE A 44 3.16 18.89 3.84
N PRO A 45 3.38 20.01 3.10
CA PRO A 45 2.51 20.41 2.01
C PRO A 45 2.66 19.51 0.79
N LEU A 46 1.58 19.38 0.05
CA LEU A 46 1.55 18.92 -1.33
C LEU A 46 1.34 20.13 -2.24
N PRO A 47 1.59 20.02 -3.56
CA PRO A 47 1.35 21.13 -4.47
C PRO A 47 -0.09 21.65 -4.39
N ASP A 48 -0.26 22.97 -4.50
CA ASP A 48 -1.58 23.59 -4.55
C ASP A 48 -2.35 23.05 -5.78
N GLY A 49 -3.66 22.86 -5.62
CA GLY A 49 -4.51 22.29 -6.68
C GLY A 49 -4.23 20.85 -7.04
N TRP A 50 -3.40 20.12 -6.27
CA TRP A 50 -3.03 18.72 -6.56
C TRP A 50 -4.21 17.76 -6.53
N LEU A 51 -5.22 18.06 -5.71
CA LEU A 51 -6.38 17.20 -5.47
C LEU A 51 -5.95 15.76 -5.14
N PRO A 52 -5.16 15.54 -4.08
CA PRO A 52 -4.62 14.22 -3.76
C PRO A 52 -5.71 13.24 -3.35
N GLU A 53 -5.40 11.93 -3.51
CA GLU A 53 -6.27 10.87 -3.01
C GLU A 53 -5.45 9.71 -2.46
N GLY A 54 -4.63 9.06 -3.24
CA GLY A 54 -3.83 7.91 -2.84
C GLY A 54 -2.46 8.30 -2.28
N ILE A 55 -1.97 7.48 -1.34
CA ILE A 55 -0.59 7.50 -0.87
C ILE A 55 0.00 6.09 -0.89
N THR A 56 1.25 5.95 -1.29
CA THR A 56 2.04 4.75 -1.07
C THR A 56 3.47 5.10 -0.68
N ILE A 57 4.08 4.24 0.15
CA ILE A 57 5.47 4.37 0.59
C ILE A 57 6.15 3.03 0.39
N GLY A 58 7.36 3.05 -0.18
CA GLY A 58 8.16 1.86 -0.37
C GLY A 58 9.15 1.61 0.78
N ALA A 59 10.21 0.85 0.48
CA ALA A 59 11.27 0.56 1.46
C ALA A 59 12.15 1.79 1.77
N ARG A 60 12.18 2.79 0.89
CA ARG A 60 12.88 4.06 1.08
C ARG A 60 11.90 5.11 1.63
N PRO A 61 12.40 6.15 2.32
CA PRO A 61 11.57 7.19 2.92
C PRO A 61 11.01 8.18 1.86
N TYR A 62 10.36 7.65 0.85
CA TYR A 62 9.66 8.43 -0.17
C TYR A 62 8.19 8.05 -0.21
N ALA A 63 7.32 9.04 -0.07
CA ALA A 63 5.89 8.91 -0.30
C ALA A 63 5.54 9.33 -1.73
N TYR A 64 4.57 8.64 -2.32
CA TYR A 64 4.05 8.93 -3.66
C TYR A 64 2.55 9.21 -3.53
N PHE A 65 2.10 10.30 -4.15
CA PHE A 65 0.74 10.81 -4.07
C PHE A 65 0.14 10.95 -5.47
N GLY A 66 -1.04 10.38 -5.66
CA GLY A 66 -1.80 10.53 -6.90
C GLY A 66 -2.53 11.86 -6.95
N SER A 67 -2.69 12.42 -8.16
CA SER A 67 -3.52 13.60 -8.43
C SER A 67 -4.81 13.23 -9.15
N ARG A 68 -5.93 13.67 -8.61
CA ARG A 68 -7.23 13.59 -9.30
C ARG A 68 -7.39 14.68 -10.37
N ALA A 69 -6.60 15.75 -10.31
CA ALA A 69 -6.71 16.88 -11.24
C ALA A 69 -6.27 16.52 -12.66
N ASN A 70 -5.17 15.77 -12.79
CA ASN A 70 -4.55 15.48 -14.09
C ASN A 70 -3.93 14.09 -14.19
N GLY A 71 -4.07 13.26 -13.16
CA GLY A 71 -3.47 11.93 -13.12
C GLY A 71 -1.96 11.91 -12.86
N GLY A 72 -1.40 13.01 -12.43
CA GLY A 72 0.01 13.11 -12.03
C GLY A 72 0.35 12.26 -10.81
N VAL A 73 1.65 12.08 -10.57
CA VAL A 73 2.20 11.47 -9.35
C VAL A 73 3.27 12.39 -8.78
N TYR A 74 3.09 12.81 -7.53
CA TYR A 74 4.06 13.59 -6.76
C TYR A 74 4.85 12.67 -5.85
N ARG A 75 6.16 12.90 -5.69
CA ARG A 75 7.04 12.18 -4.77
C ARG A 75 7.60 13.13 -3.74
N ALA A 76 7.36 12.88 -2.46
CA ALA A 76 7.94 13.61 -1.34
C ALA A 76 8.98 12.76 -0.58
N ASP A 77 10.02 13.42 -0.08
CA ASP A 77 10.99 12.85 0.87
C ASP A 77 10.44 13.02 2.29
N LEU A 78 10.17 11.93 2.99
CA LEU A 78 9.62 11.96 4.34
C LEU A 78 10.55 12.61 5.38
N ARG A 79 11.83 12.74 5.06
CA ARG A 79 12.84 13.34 5.96
C ARG A 79 12.76 14.85 6.01
N THR A 80 12.30 15.46 4.92
CA THR A 80 12.27 16.93 4.74
C THR A 80 10.86 17.45 4.49
N GLY A 81 9.93 16.60 4.00
CA GLY A 81 8.62 17.01 3.49
C GLY A 81 8.68 17.61 2.08
N GLU A 82 9.86 17.84 1.53
CA GLU A 82 10.03 18.38 0.18
C GLU A 82 9.82 17.32 -0.89
N GLY A 83 9.36 17.73 -2.06
CA GLY A 83 9.12 16.80 -3.16
C GLY A 83 9.11 17.42 -4.52
N ARG A 84 8.74 16.60 -5.50
CA ARG A 84 8.61 17.03 -6.89
C ARG A 84 7.57 16.19 -7.63
N VAL A 85 7.02 16.74 -8.69
CA VAL A 85 6.24 15.94 -9.64
C VAL A 85 7.15 14.89 -10.27
N LEU A 86 6.75 13.64 -10.16
CA LEU A 86 7.47 12.51 -10.73
C LEU A 86 6.91 12.13 -12.11
N TYR A 87 5.57 12.16 -12.24
CA TYR A 87 4.84 11.93 -13.48
C TYR A 87 3.82 13.04 -13.64
N GLU A 88 3.87 13.76 -14.75
CA GLU A 88 3.06 14.97 -14.96
C GLU A 88 1.57 14.67 -15.17
N GLY A 89 1.25 13.46 -15.65
CA GLY A 89 -0.11 13.14 -16.04
C GLY A 89 -0.53 13.80 -17.36
N ALA A 90 -1.81 13.99 -17.54
CA ALA A 90 -2.41 14.71 -18.67
C ALA A 90 -3.86 15.11 -18.35
N ALA A 91 -4.39 16.10 -19.05
CA ALA A 91 -5.79 16.51 -18.92
C ALA A 91 -6.75 15.32 -19.12
N GLY A 92 -7.76 15.23 -18.27
CA GLY A 92 -8.75 14.16 -18.28
C GLY A 92 -8.29 12.84 -17.65
N LEU A 93 -7.07 12.75 -17.16
CA LEU A 93 -6.61 11.62 -16.36
C LEU A 93 -6.83 11.87 -14.87
N ALA A 94 -6.91 10.78 -14.11
CA ALA A 94 -6.89 10.81 -12.65
C ALA A 94 -5.91 9.74 -12.12
N SER A 95 -5.24 10.02 -11.01
CA SER A 95 -4.52 9.05 -10.20
C SER A 95 -5.20 8.98 -8.83
N ILE A 96 -5.87 7.87 -8.57
CA ILE A 96 -6.63 7.62 -7.34
C ILE A 96 -5.73 6.79 -6.40
N GLY A 97 -6.09 5.58 -6.08
CA GLY A 97 -5.24 4.68 -5.31
C GLY A 97 -3.97 4.29 -6.08
N LEU A 98 -2.86 4.11 -5.37
CA LEU A 98 -1.61 3.66 -5.97
C LEU A 98 -0.81 2.78 -5.02
N LYS A 99 -0.04 1.84 -5.58
CA LYS A 99 0.90 0.98 -4.83
C LYS A 99 2.22 0.84 -5.56
N LEU A 100 3.30 1.00 -4.80
CA LEU A 100 4.66 0.78 -5.27
C LEU A 100 5.07 -0.67 -5.03
N ASP A 101 5.59 -1.33 -6.06
CA ASP A 101 6.17 -2.66 -5.90
C ASP A 101 7.68 -2.60 -5.56
N ARG A 102 8.25 -3.78 -5.26
CA ARG A 102 9.67 -3.91 -4.94
C ARG A 102 10.60 -3.65 -6.14
N ASP A 103 10.08 -3.74 -7.35
CA ASP A 103 10.83 -3.51 -8.60
C ASP A 103 10.81 -2.03 -9.00
N GLY A 104 10.14 -1.18 -8.20
CA GLY A 104 10.06 0.25 -8.40
C GLY A 104 8.97 0.66 -9.41
N LEU A 105 7.97 -0.16 -9.63
CA LEU A 105 6.81 0.16 -10.45
C LEU A 105 5.63 0.60 -9.59
N LEU A 106 5.04 1.73 -9.93
CA LEU A 106 3.81 2.26 -9.35
C LEU A 106 2.62 1.78 -10.19
N TYR A 107 1.70 1.07 -9.55
CA TYR A 107 0.40 0.69 -10.11
C TYR A 107 -0.63 1.69 -9.66
N VAL A 108 -1.30 2.35 -10.59
CA VAL A 108 -2.12 3.53 -10.35
C VAL A 108 -3.53 3.32 -10.90
N ALA A 109 -4.53 3.49 -10.04
CA ALA A 109 -5.94 3.45 -10.41
C ALA A 109 -6.35 4.74 -11.13
N GLY A 110 -7.07 4.61 -12.24
CA GLY A 110 -7.38 5.71 -13.17
C GLY A 110 -8.76 6.34 -13.01
N GLY A 111 -9.46 6.07 -11.90
CA GLY A 111 -10.77 6.66 -11.63
C GLY A 111 -11.80 6.38 -12.71
N GLY A 112 -12.59 7.40 -13.07
CA GLY A 112 -13.60 7.34 -14.12
C GLY A 112 -13.06 7.06 -15.53
N GLY A 113 -11.74 7.13 -15.74
CA GLY A 113 -11.11 6.75 -17.00
C GLY A 113 -11.11 5.25 -17.29
N GLY A 114 -11.50 4.39 -16.33
CA GLY A 114 -11.58 2.94 -16.49
C GLY A 114 -10.24 2.28 -16.83
N THR A 115 -9.14 2.83 -16.32
CA THR A 115 -7.78 2.38 -16.64
C THR A 115 -6.97 2.06 -15.39
N ALA A 116 -5.91 1.28 -15.57
CA ALA A 116 -4.77 1.21 -14.65
C ALA A 116 -3.50 1.63 -15.39
N ARG A 117 -2.66 2.43 -14.75
CA ARG A 117 -1.36 2.82 -15.30
C ARG A 117 -0.24 2.20 -14.46
N VAL A 118 0.87 1.94 -15.15
CA VAL A 118 2.13 1.51 -14.51
C VAL A 118 3.18 2.56 -14.81
N VAL A 119 3.75 3.15 -13.77
CA VAL A 119 4.74 4.24 -13.85
C VAL A 119 6.03 3.78 -13.16
N ASP A 120 7.16 4.01 -13.80
CA ASP A 120 8.49 3.76 -13.19
C ASP A 120 8.76 4.83 -12.12
N ALA A 121 8.84 4.43 -10.86
CA ALA A 121 9.03 5.35 -9.73
C ALA A 121 10.42 6.00 -9.67
N ARG A 122 11.38 5.52 -10.46
CA ARG A 122 12.73 6.10 -10.56
C ARG A 122 12.78 7.23 -11.59
N THR A 123 12.15 7.02 -12.75
CA THR A 123 12.23 7.92 -13.90
C THR A 123 10.99 8.79 -14.08
N GLY A 124 9.83 8.37 -13.55
CA GLY A 124 8.53 8.96 -13.85
C GLY A 124 7.97 8.54 -15.22
N GLY A 125 8.64 7.64 -15.92
CA GLY A 125 8.19 7.17 -17.23
C GLY A 125 6.95 6.29 -17.15
N LEU A 126 5.97 6.51 -18.04
CA LEU A 126 4.82 5.63 -18.21
C LEU A 126 5.28 4.32 -18.85
N VAL A 127 5.12 3.20 -18.14
CA VAL A 127 5.54 1.87 -18.60
C VAL A 127 4.41 1.18 -19.37
N ALA A 128 3.17 1.28 -18.86
CA ALA A 128 2.00 0.66 -19.48
C ALA A 128 0.71 1.37 -19.06
N THR A 129 -0.29 1.28 -19.93
CA THR A 129 -1.69 1.60 -19.61
C THR A 129 -2.54 0.39 -19.95
N HIS A 130 -3.32 -0.09 -18.98
CA HIS A 130 -4.27 -1.17 -19.15
C HIS A 130 -5.69 -0.61 -19.16
N ARG A 131 -6.45 -0.89 -20.21
CA ARG A 131 -7.88 -0.67 -20.22
C ARG A 131 -8.53 -1.77 -19.38
N LEU A 132 -9.21 -1.40 -18.30
CA LEU A 132 -9.91 -2.32 -17.41
C LEU A 132 -11.36 -2.52 -17.83
N THR A 133 -11.99 -1.44 -18.24
CA THR A 133 -13.36 -1.43 -18.72
C THR A 133 -13.55 -0.40 -19.85
N ALA A 134 -14.48 -0.66 -20.74
CA ALA A 134 -14.85 0.26 -21.83
C ALA A 134 -16.16 1.01 -21.56
N ALA A 135 -16.94 0.57 -20.58
CA ALA A 135 -18.24 1.19 -20.27
C ALA A 135 -18.05 2.52 -19.53
N THR A 136 -19.11 3.33 -19.51
CA THR A 136 -19.19 4.57 -18.73
C THR A 136 -19.72 4.27 -17.32
N GLY A 137 -19.54 5.19 -16.38
CA GLY A 137 -20.09 5.05 -15.04
C GLY A 137 -19.21 4.25 -14.07
N HIS A 138 -17.97 3.95 -14.46
CA HIS A 138 -16.97 3.29 -13.64
C HIS A 138 -16.22 4.26 -12.74
N PHE A 139 -15.63 3.71 -11.66
CA PHE A 139 -14.66 4.42 -10.86
C PHE A 139 -13.63 3.43 -10.30
N VAL A 140 -12.55 3.23 -11.05
CA VAL A 140 -11.42 2.40 -10.63
C VAL A 140 -10.71 3.12 -9.49
N ASN A 141 -10.84 2.61 -8.27
CA ASN A 141 -10.57 3.37 -7.05
C ASN A 141 -9.23 3.03 -6.41
N ASP A 142 -9.11 1.89 -5.77
CA ASP A 142 -7.89 1.55 -5.03
C ASP A 142 -7.21 0.30 -5.61
N VAL A 143 -6.00 0.00 -5.13
CA VAL A 143 -5.19 -1.10 -5.63
C VAL A 143 -4.40 -1.78 -4.53
N VAL A 144 -4.23 -3.10 -4.63
CA VAL A 144 -3.33 -3.89 -3.80
C VAL A 144 -2.47 -4.80 -4.68
N LEU A 145 -1.22 -5.00 -4.28
CA LEU A 145 -0.32 -5.95 -4.93
C LEU A 145 -0.39 -7.29 -4.21
N LEU A 146 -0.87 -8.33 -4.89
CA LEU A 146 -0.96 -9.67 -4.32
C LEU A 146 -0.62 -10.72 -5.37
N GLY A 147 0.35 -11.59 -5.05
CA GLY A 147 0.86 -12.59 -5.98
C GLY A 147 1.47 -11.94 -7.22
N ASP A 148 1.07 -12.42 -8.38
CA ASP A 148 1.50 -11.97 -9.70
C ASP A 148 0.66 -10.80 -10.26
N ARG A 149 -0.29 -10.26 -9.47
CA ARG A 149 -1.22 -9.23 -9.93
C ARG A 149 -1.30 -8.01 -9.02
N ALA A 150 -1.61 -6.87 -9.64
CA ALA A 150 -2.19 -5.70 -9.00
C ALA A 150 -3.71 -5.79 -9.14
N TRP A 151 -4.44 -5.84 -8.01
CA TRP A 151 -5.89 -5.95 -7.97
C TRP A 151 -6.51 -4.59 -7.67
N PHE A 152 -7.37 -4.15 -8.57
CA PHE A 152 -8.05 -2.86 -8.50
C PHE A 152 -9.51 -3.04 -8.15
N THR A 153 -10.06 -2.16 -7.31
CA THR A 153 -11.49 -2.06 -7.03
C THR A 153 -12.19 -1.13 -8.01
N ASP A 154 -13.48 -1.36 -8.24
CA ASP A 154 -14.36 -0.43 -8.92
C ASP A 154 -15.50 -0.05 -7.98
N SER A 155 -15.64 1.24 -7.67
CA SER A 155 -16.66 1.71 -6.73
C SER A 155 -18.08 1.70 -7.32
N ARG A 156 -18.21 1.58 -8.63
CA ARG A 156 -19.49 1.64 -9.34
C ARG A 156 -19.95 0.28 -9.88
N GLU A 157 -19.04 -0.68 -10.02
CA GLU A 157 -19.31 -2.01 -10.53
C GLU A 157 -18.89 -3.07 -9.51
N ALA A 158 -19.67 -4.16 -9.44
CA ALA A 158 -19.36 -5.31 -8.58
C ALA A 158 -18.25 -6.18 -9.19
N VAL A 159 -17.05 -5.61 -9.34
CA VAL A 159 -15.92 -6.26 -10.02
C VAL A 159 -14.57 -5.83 -9.43
N LEU A 160 -13.62 -6.76 -9.43
CA LEU A 160 -12.20 -6.48 -9.21
C LEU A 160 -11.44 -6.75 -10.51
N TYR A 161 -10.45 -5.89 -10.81
CA TYR A 161 -9.60 -6.08 -11.99
C TYR A 161 -8.20 -6.49 -11.58
N GLY A 162 -7.77 -7.66 -12.01
CA GLY A 162 -6.41 -8.17 -11.80
C GLY A 162 -5.50 -7.86 -12.97
N VAL A 163 -4.64 -6.86 -12.84
CA VAL A 163 -3.61 -6.49 -13.83
C VAL A 163 -2.35 -7.27 -13.55
N PRO A 164 -1.72 -7.92 -14.55
CA PRO A 164 -0.45 -8.62 -14.35
C PRO A 164 0.64 -7.68 -13.84
N ARG A 165 1.44 -8.13 -12.88
CA ARG A 165 2.64 -7.42 -12.47
C ARG A 165 3.75 -7.68 -13.50
N GLY A 166 4.38 -6.59 -13.97
CA GLY A 166 5.33 -6.66 -15.07
C GLY A 166 4.72 -6.23 -16.42
N ARG A 167 5.42 -6.56 -17.51
CA ARG A 167 5.10 -6.01 -18.85
C ARG A 167 4.16 -6.88 -19.69
N ARG A 168 3.85 -8.10 -19.29
CA ARG A 168 3.10 -9.07 -20.11
C ARG A 168 1.95 -9.69 -19.32
N GLY A 169 0.89 -10.03 -20.04
CA GLY A 169 -0.28 -10.72 -19.53
C GLY A 169 -1.57 -9.96 -19.79
N THR A 170 -2.68 -10.62 -19.53
CA THR A 170 -4.03 -10.08 -19.75
C THR A 170 -4.66 -9.63 -18.44
N VAL A 171 -5.46 -8.58 -18.51
CA VAL A 171 -6.34 -8.15 -17.41
C VAL A 171 -7.38 -9.24 -17.13
N ARG A 172 -7.61 -9.53 -15.87
CA ARG A 172 -8.66 -10.44 -15.42
C ARG A 172 -9.75 -9.63 -14.72
N ALA A 173 -10.96 -9.67 -15.23
CA ALA A 173 -12.14 -9.22 -14.50
C ALA A 173 -12.60 -10.35 -13.57
N LEU A 174 -12.87 -10.03 -12.31
CA LEU A 174 -13.36 -10.94 -11.28
C LEU A 174 -14.64 -10.37 -10.68
N PRO A 175 -15.83 -10.79 -11.15
CA PRO A 175 -17.10 -10.34 -10.59
C PRO A 175 -17.21 -10.68 -9.12
N LEU A 176 -17.72 -9.75 -8.30
CA LEU A 176 -18.04 -9.96 -6.91
C LEU A 176 -19.41 -10.64 -6.80
N THR A 177 -19.48 -11.67 -5.98
CA THR A 177 -20.67 -12.50 -5.73
C THR A 177 -20.81 -12.80 -4.24
N GLY A 178 -21.73 -13.70 -3.87
CA GLY A 178 -21.94 -14.10 -2.47
C GLY A 178 -22.71 -13.04 -1.69
N ASP A 179 -22.13 -12.55 -0.60
CA ASP A 179 -22.79 -11.56 0.27
C ASP A 179 -22.67 -10.11 -0.27
N TRP A 180 -22.02 -9.94 -1.42
CA TRP A 180 -21.85 -8.61 -2.03
C TRP A 180 -23.16 -8.15 -2.68
N GLU A 181 -23.62 -6.98 -2.27
CA GLU A 181 -24.73 -6.27 -2.88
C GLU A 181 -24.20 -4.94 -3.46
N GLN A 182 -24.40 -4.71 -4.75
CA GLN A 182 -24.01 -3.46 -5.39
C GLN A 182 -25.14 -2.44 -5.24
N LEU A 183 -24.88 -1.34 -4.56
CA LEU A 183 -25.84 -0.25 -4.38
C LEU A 183 -25.69 0.76 -5.53
N PRO A 184 -26.80 1.29 -6.06
CA PRO A 184 -26.74 2.30 -7.13
C PRO A 184 -26.25 3.65 -6.57
N ASP A 185 -25.61 4.45 -7.41
CA ASP A 185 -25.27 5.87 -7.23
C ASP A 185 -24.39 6.20 -5.99
N VAL A 186 -23.81 5.20 -5.33
CA VAL A 186 -22.89 5.37 -4.21
C VAL A 186 -21.54 4.73 -4.49
N ASN A 187 -20.53 5.10 -3.71
CA ASN A 187 -19.27 4.37 -3.70
C ASN A 187 -19.44 3.05 -2.92
N ASN A 188 -19.26 1.95 -3.61
CA ASN A 188 -19.26 0.61 -3.02
C ASN A 188 -17.84 0.17 -2.68
N ALA A 189 -17.23 -0.69 -3.50
CA ALA A 189 -15.86 -1.14 -3.28
C ALA A 189 -14.89 0.05 -3.33
N ASN A 190 -14.06 0.17 -2.29
CA ASN A 190 -13.08 1.23 -2.16
C ASN A 190 -11.72 0.61 -1.77
N GLY A 191 -11.17 0.90 -0.60
CA GLY A 191 -9.90 0.39 -0.16
C GLY A 191 -9.80 -1.13 -0.18
N VAL A 192 -8.62 -1.64 -0.52
CA VAL A 192 -8.35 -3.06 -0.66
C VAL A 192 -6.98 -3.45 -0.12
N VAL A 193 -6.93 -4.58 0.63
CA VAL A 193 -5.68 -5.20 1.08
C VAL A 193 -5.74 -6.71 0.91
N GLY A 194 -4.57 -7.38 0.89
CA GLY A 194 -4.53 -8.84 0.91
C GLY A 194 -4.91 -9.42 2.27
N THR A 195 -5.49 -10.63 2.31
CA THR A 195 -5.67 -11.38 3.55
C THR A 195 -4.32 -11.78 4.16
N PRO A 196 -4.23 -12.04 5.49
CA PRO A 196 -2.96 -12.46 6.13
C PRO A 196 -2.33 -13.71 5.53
N ASP A 197 -3.14 -14.64 5.01
CA ASP A 197 -2.70 -15.87 4.36
C ASP A 197 -2.32 -15.69 2.87
N GLY A 198 -2.53 -14.49 2.32
CA GLY A 198 -2.22 -14.16 0.92
C GLY A 198 -3.14 -14.83 -0.11
N ARG A 199 -4.26 -15.43 0.29
CA ARG A 199 -5.15 -16.21 -0.59
C ARG A 199 -6.40 -15.46 -1.05
N GLY A 200 -6.67 -14.31 -0.45
CA GLY A 200 -7.84 -13.48 -0.73
C GLY A 200 -7.56 -12.00 -0.53
N LEU A 201 -8.60 -11.22 -0.69
CA LEU A 201 -8.58 -9.80 -0.44
C LEU A 201 -9.55 -9.45 0.69
N ILE A 202 -9.28 -8.32 1.35
CA ILE A 202 -10.23 -7.62 2.21
C ILE A 202 -10.57 -6.33 1.49
N VAL A 203 -11.86 -6.09 1.27
CA VAL A 203 -12.38 -4.89 0.60
C VAL A 203 -13.30 -4.17 1.56
N VAL A 204 -13.13 -2.86 1.68
CA VAL A 204 -14.13 -2.03 2.37
C VAL A 204 -15.17 -1.56 1.36
N LYS A 205 -16.43 -1.68 1.75
CA LYS A 205 -17.58 -1.09 1.06
C LYS A 205 -17.94 0.20 1.78
N SER A 206 -17.68 1.35 1.15
CA SER A 206 -17.83 2.67 1.79
C SER A 206 -19.24 2.93 2.30
N THR A 207 -20.24 2.47 1.56
CA THR A 207 -21.67 2.58 1.87
C THR A 207 -22.29 1.18 1.78
N PRO A 208 -22.89 0.68 2.86
CA PRO A 208 -23.22 1.32 4.13
C PRO A 208 -22.08 1.32 5.17
N GLY A 209 -20.89 0.83 4.88
CA GLY A 209 -19.76 0.74 5.80
C GLY A 209 -19.48 -0.68 6.27
N GLU A 210 -19.11 -1.56 5.35
CA GLU A 210 -18.93 -2.99 5.59
C GLU A 210 -17.53 -3.44 5.12
N LEU A 211 -17.06 -4.55 5.70
CA LEU A 211 -15.84 -5.24 5.28
C LEU A 211 -16.19 -6.60 4.68
N TYR A 212 -15.51 -6.94 3.59
CA TYR A 212 -15.70 -8.22 2.90
C TYR A 212 -14.37 -8.93 2.70
N ARG A 213 -14.35 -10.24 2.95
CA ARG A 213 -13.30 -11.13 2.47
C ARG A 213 -13.70 -11.67 1.11
N VAL A 214 -12.81 -11.49 0.12
CA VAL A 214 -13.05 -11.93 -1.27
C VAL A 214 -12.09 -13.07 -1.62
N ASP A 215 -12.66 -14.20 -2.07
CA ASP A 215 -11.90 -15.33 -2.63
C ASP A 215 -11.45 -15.00 -4.06
N LEU A 216 -10.15 -14.98 -4.31
CA LEU A 216 -9.58 -14.59 -5.61
C LEU A 216 -9.81 -15.60 -6.73
N ARG A 217 -10.19 -16.82 -6.42
CA ARG A 217 -10.48 -17.84 -7.42
C ARG A 217 -11.88 -17.67 -7.99
N THR A 218 -12.85 -17.35 -7.13
CA THR A 218 -14.28 -17.35 -7.46
C THR A 218 -14.92 -15.96 -7.50
N GLY A 219 -14.34 -14.95 -6.87
CA GLY A 219 -14.98 -13.65 -6.64
C GLY A 219 -16.01 -13.64 -5.51
N ARG A 220 -16.20 -14.78 -4.82
CA ARG A 220 -17.14 -14.84 -3.69
C ARG A 220 -16.67 -13.91 -2.57
N ALA A 221 -17.47 -12.90 -2.28
CA ALA A 221 -17.33 -12.03 -1.13
C ALA A 221 -18.13 -12.60 0.05
N THR A 222 -17.50 -12.62 1.22
CA THR A 222 -18.15 -13.00 2.49
C THR A 222 -17.98 -11.85 3.47
N ARG A 223 -19.08 -11.40 4.05
CA ARG A 223 -19.08 -10.29 5.00
C ARG A 223 -18.26 -10.64 6.23
N ILE A 224 -17.38 -9.72 6.66
CA ILE A 224 -16.59 -9.82 7.88
C ILE A 224 -17.41 -9.20 9.02
N ALA A 225 -17.72 -9.99 10.07
CA ALA A 225 -18.45 -9.49 11.22
C ALA A 225 -17.62 -8.47 12.01
N LEU A 226 -18.18 -7.32 12.30
CA LEU A 226 -17.55 -6.32 13.18
C LEU A 226 -17.91 -6.62 14.64
N SER A 227 -16.97 -6.35 15.53
CA SER A 227 -17.14 -6.46 16.97
C SER A 227 -16.58 -5.23 17.65
N GLY A 228 -17.39 -4.53 18.47
CA GLY A 228 -17.03 -3.28 19.10
C GLY A 228 -17.16 -2.03 18.19
N ALA A 229 -17.67 -2.21 16.98
CA ALA A 229 -18.12 -1.16 16.08
C ALA A 229 -19.37 -1.65 15.34
N GLU A 230 -20.27 -0.75 14.99
CA GLU A 230 -21.48 -1.05 14.23
C GLU A 230 -21.17 -1.15 12.74
N ASP A 231 -20.38 -0.23 12.24
CA ASP A 231 -20.00 -0.12 10.83
C ASP A 231 -18.60 0.51 10.66
N VAL A 232 -18.20 0.63 9.40
CA VAL A 232 -17.05 1.42 8.95
C VAL A 232 -17.47 2.38 7.83
N VAL A 233 -18.62 3.05 8.03
CA VAL A 233 -19.18 4.00 7.07
C VAL A 233 -18.16 5.07 6.67
N ASN A 234 -18.20 5.51 5.41
CA ASN A 234 -17.15 6.32 4.79
C ASN A 234 -15.76 5.66 4.83
N GLY A 235 -15.73 4.32 4.94
CA GLY A 235 -14.49 3.56 4.80
C GLY A 235 -13.89 3.79 3.43
N ASP A 236 -12.63 4.22 3.43
CA ASP A 236 -11.86 4.58 2.24
C ASP A 236 -10.64 3.66 2.13
N GLY A 237 -9.42 4.16 2.17
CA GLY A 237 -8.23 3.34 2.08
C GLY A 237 -8.08 2.35 3.24
N LEU A 238 -7.52 1.20 2.93
CA LEU A 238 -7.14 0.16 3.90
C LEU A 238 -5.63 0.02 4.01
N LEU A 239 -5.15 -0.22 5.23
CA LEU A 239 -3.78 -0.68 5.49
C LEU A 239 -3.83 -1.90 6.41
N ARG A 240 -3.02 -2.93 6.12
CA ARG A 240 -2.92 -4.12 6.96
C ARG A 240 -1.48 -4.40 7.35
N LEU A 241 -1.27 -4.62 8.64
CA LEU A 241 0.00 -5.01 9.23
C LEU A 241 -0.18 -6.29 10.06
N GLY A 242 0.27 -7.40 9.51
CA GLY A 242 -0.06 -8.71 10.12
C GLY A 242 -1.56 -8.96 10.11
N ARG A 243 -2.19 -9.09 11.27
CA ARG A 243 -3.65 -9.20 11.43
C ARG A 243 -4.32 -7.89 11.86
N THR A 244 -3.55 -6.85 12.06
CA THR A 244 -4.09 -5.53 12.37
C THR A 244 -4.52 -4.84 11.09
N LEU A 245 -5.80 -4.46 11.01
CA LEU A 245 -6.42 -3.77 9.90
C LEU A 245 -6.73 -2.32 10.31
N TYR A 246 -6.26 -1.37 9.53
CA TYR A 246 -6.54 0.06 9.64
C TYR A 246 -7.53 0.43 8.56
N VAL A 247 -8.66 1.00 8.93
CA VAL A 247 -9.71 1.50 8.02
C VAL A 247 -9.76 3.01 8.16
N VAL A 248 -9.37 3.71 7.11
CA VAL A 248 -9.52 5.17 7.07
C VAL A 248 -10.99 5.49 6.79
N GLN A 249 -11.64 6.23 7.68
CA GLN A 249 -13.02 6.70 7.52
C GLN A 249 -12.97 8.21 7.24
N ASN A 250 -12.90 8.52 5.95
CA ASN A 250 -12.47 9.82 5.44
C ASN A 250 -13.29 11.01 6.00
N ARG A 251 -14.60 11.04 5.80
CA ARG A 251 -15.48 12.14 6.25
C ARG A 251 -15.67 12.19 7.76
N LEU A 252 -15.23 11.15 8.47
CA LEU A 252 -15.25 11.09 9.94
C LEU A 252 -13.90 11.48 10.55
N ASN A 253 -12.91 11.84 9.74
CA ASN A 253 -11.57 12.25 10.17
C ASN A 253 -10.96 11.28 11.20
N LYS A 254 -11.05 9.97 10.93
CA LYS A 254 -10.53 8.94 11.84
C LYS A 254 -10.00 7.73 11.11
N VAL A 255 -9.14 7.00 11.81
CA VAL A 255 -8.71 5.65 11.40
C VAL A 255 -9.16 4.67 12.46
N THR A 256 -10.03 3.74 12.09
CA THR A 256 -10.48 2.66 12.99
C THR A 256 -9.57 1.46 12.84
N VAL A 257 -9.09 0.93 13.97
CA VAL A 257 -8.09 -0.13 14.01
C VAL A 257 -8.73 -1.41 14.55
N PHE A 258 -8.70 -2.46 13.73
CA PHE A 258 -9.26 -3.77 14.06
C PHE A 258 -8.17 -4.83 14.14
N GLU A 259 -8.42 -5.86 14.95
CA GLU A 259 -7.70 -7.13 14.90
C GLU A 259 -8.56 -8.16 14.18
N LEU A 260 -8.01 -8.76 13.13
CA LEU A 260 -8.66 -9.83 12.38
C LEU A 260 -8.48 -11.18 13.07
N ASP A 261 -9.51 -12.00 13.09
CA ASP A 261 -9.39 -13.40 13.47
C ASP A 261 -8.58 -14.18 12.41
N PRO A 262 -8.06 -15.38 12.72
CA PRO A 262 -7.27 -16.16 11.76
C PRO A 262 -7.99 -16.51 10.46
N GLY A 263 -9.32 -16.67 10.51
CA GLY A 263 -10.16 -16.98 9.35
C GLY A 263 -10.57 -15.77 8.53
N VAL A 264 -10.29 -14.55 9.02
CA VAL A 264 -10.77 -13.30 8.43
C VAL A 264 -12.31 -13.31 8.28
N THR A 265 -12.98 -13.80 9.31
CA THR A 265 -14.44 -13.82 9.42
C THR A 265 -14.97 -12.77 10.38
N LYS A 266 -14.08 -12.28 11.27
CA LYS A 266 -14.39 -11.29 12.29
C LYS A 266 -13.27 -10.26 12.41
N ALA A 267 -13.64 -8.98 12.55
CA ALA A 267 -12.76 -7.86 12.85
C ALA A 267 -13.17 -7.25 14.20
N THR A 268 -12.28 -7.30 15.20
CA THR A 268 -12.54 -6.78 16.54
C THR A 268 -11.88 -5.43 16.72
N LEU A 269 -12.66 -4.40 17.05
CA LEU A 269 -12.18 -3.05 17.30
C LEU A 269 -11.14 -3.06 18.43
N ARG A 270 -10.01 -2.41 18.20
CA ARG A 270 -8.94 -2.21 19.19
C ARG A 270 -8.84 -0.77 19.65
N ARG A 271 -8.86 0.16 18.72
CA ARG A 271 -8.78 1.60 18.99
C ARG A 271 -9.19 2.42 17.78
N THR A 272 -9.35 3.70 18.00
CA THR A 272 -9.53 4.72 16.95
C THR A 272 -8.37 5.70 17.05
N ILE A 273 -7.84 6.11 15.91
CA ILE A 273 -6.83 7.16 15.78
C ILE A 273 -7.53 8.39 15.21
N THR A 274 -7.37 9.51 15.87
CA THR A 274 -7.81 10.82 15.42
C THR A 274 -6.66 11.81 15.58
N ASP A 275 -6.64 12.83 14.75
CA ASP A 275 -5.67 13.92 14.83
C ASP A 275 -6.37 15.22 14.36
N PRO A 276 -6.16 16.36 15.01
CA PRO A 276 -6.81 17.63 14.64
C PRO A 276 -6.37 18.12 13.23
N ARG A 277 -5.29 17.60 12.69
CA ARG A 277 -4.81 17.91 11.33
C ARG A 277 -5.48 17.07 10.24
N PHE A 278 -6.31 16.08 10.59
CA PHE A 278 -7.08 15.33 9.60
C PHE A 278 -8.15 16.22 8.97
N ASP A 279 -8.12 16.31 7.64
CA ASP A 279 -9.09 17.03 6.82
C ASP A 279 -9.49 16.17 5.63
N VAL A 280 -10.41 15.26 5.87
CA VAL A 280 -10.86 14.20 4.95
C VAL A 280 -9.68 13.35 4.47
N PRO A 281 -8.96 12.65 5.38
CA PRO A 281 -7.90 11.74 4.99
C PRO A 281 -8.50 10.55 4.23
N THR A 282 -7.93 10.19 3.08
CA THR A 282 -8.50 9.13 2.22
C THR A 282 -7.82 7.79 2.42
N THR A 283 -6.51 7.74 2.49
CA THR A 283 -5.79 6.49 2.68
C THR A 283 -4.53 6.68 3.51
N ALA A 284 -3.95 5.58 3.97
CA ALA A 284 -2.78 5.58 4.81
C ALA A 284 -1.68 4.66 4.26
N ALA A 285 -0.42 5.08 4.44
CA ALA A 285 0.75 4.26 4.22
C ALA A 285 1.65 4.28 5.46
N ARG A 286 2.41 3.21 5.67
CA ARG A 286 3.30 3.09 6.82
C ARG A 286 4.75 3.35 6.42
N PHE A 287 5.48 4.10 7.25
CA PHE A 287 6.94 4.08 7.26
C PHE A 287 7.47 4.10 8.70
N GLY A 288 8.28 3.10 9.04
CA GLY A 288 8.76 2.93 10.41
C GLY A 288 7.61 2.68 11.41
N ASP A 289 7.52 3.54 12.40
CA ASP A 289 6.53 3.56 13.47
C ASP A 289 5.41 4.59 13.26
N ARG A 290 5.30 5.15 12.04
CA ARG A 290 4.31 6.17 11.70
C ARG A 290 3.39 5.73 10.59
N LEU A 291 2.13 6.18 10.68
CA LEU A 291 1.16 6.22 9.59
C LEU A 291 1.22 7.60 8.94
N TYR A 292 1.29 7.62 7.63
CA TYR A 292 1.18 8.81 6.81
C TYR A 292 -0.16 8.78 6.10
N LEU A 293 -0.96 9.82 6.29
CA LEU A 293 -2.27 9.97 5.69
C LEU A 293 -2.26 11.19 4.75
N VAL A 294 -3.00 11.10 3.67
CA VAL A 294 -3.16 12.19 2.72
C VAL A 294 -4.52 12.86 2.91
N ASN A 295 -4.53 14.17 3.15
CA ASN A 295 -5.73 14.98 3.29
C ASN A 295 -6.27 15.37 1.92
N ALA A 296 -7.38 14.75 1.49
CA ALA A 296 -8.02 15.05 0.20
C ALA A 296 -8.97 16.25 0.26
N ARG A 297 -9.36 16.70 1.45
CA ARG A 297 -10.15 17.92 1.71
C ARG A 297 -11.41 18.03 0.85
N PHE A 298 -12.15 16.93 0.65
CA PHE A 298 -13.34 16.90 -0.23
C PHE A 298 -14.46 17.88 0.18
N THR A 299 -14.42 18.40 1.40
CA THR A 299 -15.36 19.39 1.90
C THR A 299 -14.94 20.83 1.62
N SER A 300 -13.71 21.05 1.18
CA SER A 300 -13.17 22.35 0.77
C SER A 300 -13.37 22.57 -0.74
N PRO A 301 -13.37 23.83 -1.21
CA PRO A 301 -13.34 24.11 -2.65
C PRO A 301 -12.17 23.36 -3.32
N GLN A 302 -12.41 22.79 -4.50
CA GLN A 302 -11.41 22.03 -5.26
C GLN A 302 -10.89 22.90 -6.41
N THR A 303 -10.10 23.93 -6.08
CA THR A 303 -9.55 24.91 -7.03
C THR A 303 -8.04 24.76 -7.16
N PRO A 304 -7.40 25.38 -8.18
CA PRO A 304 -5.94 25.36 -8.32
C PRO A 304 -5.19 25.96 -7.12
N GLU A 305 -5.84 26.82 -6.33
CA GLU A 305 -5.26 27.49 -5.16
C GLU A 305 -5.50 26.72 -3.85
N THR A 306 -6.27 25.63 -3.89
CA THR A 306 -6.53 24.82 -2.70
C THR A 306 -5.25 24.13 -2.25
N THR A 307 -4.87 24.39 -1.01
CA THR A 307 -3.70 23.75 -0.38
C THR A 307 -4.03 22.35 0.10
N PHE A 308 -3.08 21.45 0.02
CA PHE A 308 -3.19 20.07 0.48
C PHE A 308 -1.99 19.69 1.33
N SER A 309 -2.15 18.69 2.19
CA SER A 309 -1.07 18.19 3.03
C SER A 309 -1.12 16.68 3.23
N ALA A 310 -0.01 16.15 3.70
CA ALA A 310 0.06 14.82 4.27
C ALA A 310 0.46 14.92 5.74
N VAL A 311 -0.18 14.11 6.57
CA VAL A 311 -0.02 14.11 8.03
C VAL A 311 0.55 12.77 8.50
N ALA A 312 1.54 12.81 9.37
CA ALA A 312 2.10 11.64 10.02
C ALA A 312 1.62 11.55 11.48
N VAL A 313 1.10 10.39 11.86
CA VAL A 313 0.68 10.08 13.23
C VAL A 313 1.37 8.80 13.72
N PRO A 314 1.52 8.58 15.03
CA PRO A 314 2.03 7.33 15.57
C PRO A 314 1.19 6.11 15.15
N LEU A 315 1.90 4.99 14.90
CA LEU A 315 1.28 3.70 14.53
C LEU A 315 0.53 3.08 15.71
#